data_ce5553f81ff7b02fcc3905dfd2d54d66
#
_entry.id   ce5553f81ff7b02fcc3905dfd2d54d66
#
_cell.length_a   1.000
_cell.length_b   1.000
_cell.length_c   1.000
_cell.angle_alpha   90.00
_cell.angle_beta   90.00
_cell.angle_gamma   90.00
#
_symmetry.space_group_name_H-M   'P 1'
#
loop_
_entity.id
_entity.type
_entity.pdbx_description
1 polymer ?
#
loop_
_entity_poly.entity_id
_entity_poly.type
_entity_poly.pdbx_seq_one_letter_code
_entity_poly.pdbx_strand_id
1 'polypeptide(L)'
;MIGDGAGEIDPEDLDLPLDDTGGDDDEETFTELLAFVEEELSFATSHYNDSYLDRRVSSRMRRTQCDTYESYFELLRQEPAEQEALLEALSINVTGFFRNPDVWEGIRTVLRRLSGNGPVRVWSAACADGREPYSLAMLAHDDPEIDESSVYVLGTDISQPALETAREGVYEESRTIDLDEQLSFLDDYRRYVDVDGRNYRIADDVRTNVRFQRHDLINDEPKSGFDLVVCRNLFIYIDNAYKRSMLETIARSLRSSGYLVIGKAETIPPNLQSAFAVREARLRIYQRAESSATDQ
;
A
#
# COMPACT_ATOMS: atom_id res chain seq x y z
N MET A 1 -6.90 5.25 38.35
CA MET A 1 -6.80 3.95 37.68
C MET A 1 -7.87 3.97 36.59
N ILE A 2 -7.49 4.41 35.41
CA ILE A 2 -8.31 4.38 34.21
C ILE A 2 -7.60 3.44 33.26
N GLY A 3 -8.26 2.29 32.95
CA GLY A 3 -7.65 1.26 32.11
C GLY A 3 -7.73 1.65 30.64
N ASP A 4 -6.59 1.76 29.99
CA ASP A 4 -6.45 1.83 28.56
C ASP A 4 -6.74 0.44 27.96
N GLY A 5 -7.92 0.30 27.36
CA GLY A 5 -8.32 -0.85 26.58
C GLY A 5 -8.18 -0.57 25.10
N ALA A 6 -6.95 -0.57 24.57
CA ALA A 6 -6.74 -0.72 23.13
C ALA A 6 -6.90 -2.21 22.82
N GLY A 7 -8.08 -2.60 22.31
CA GLY A 7 -8.38 -3.97 21.89
C GLY A 7 -7.59 -4.34 20.63
N GLU A 8 -6.81 -5.41 20.75
CA GLU A 8 -6.21 -6.15 19.64
C GLU A 8 -7.31 -6.58 18.66
N ILE A 9 -7.07 -6.35 17.37
CA ILE A 9 -7.83 -7.02 16.32
C ILE A 9 -7.12 -8.34 16.06
N ASP A 10 -7.69 -9.43 16.60
CA ASP A 10 -7.26 -10.80 16.29
C ASP A 10 -7.50 -11.07 14.79
N PRO A 11 -6.52 -11.63 14.07
CA PRO A 11 -6.73 -12.07 12.69
C PRO A 11 -7.86 -13.08 12.51
N GLU A 12 -8.30 -13.74 13.57
CA GLU A 12 -9.43 -14.69 13.57
C GLU A 12 -10.82 -14.01 13.69
N ASP A 13 -10.90 -12.71 14.03
CA ASP A 13 -12.17 -11.94 13.99
C ASP A 13 -12.64 -11.59 12.56
N LEU A 14 -11.99 -12.11 11.55
CA LEU A 14 -12.25 -11.85 10.13
C LEU A 14 -13.40 -12.67 9.54
N ASP A 15 -14.00 -13.61 10.27
CA ASP A 15 -14.97 -14.58 9.71
C ASP A 15 -16.28 -14.75 10.51
N LEU A 16 -16.85 -13.67 11.03
CA LEU A 16 -18.25 -13.75 11.48
C LEU A 16 -19.15 -13.11 10.41
N PRO A 17 -20.07 -13.87 9.79
CA PRO A 17 -21.09 -13.28 8.94
C PRO A 17 -21.97 -12.37 9.80
N LEU A 18 -22.14 -11.12 9.36
CA LEU A 18 -23.14 -10.23 9.89
C LEU A 18 -24.52 -10.84 9.63
N ASP A 19 -25.38 -10.88 10.63
CA ASP A 19 -26.79 -11.23 10.46
C ASP A 19 -27.40 -10.32 9.38
N ASP A 20 -27.91 -10.94 8.33
CA ASP A 20 -28.56 -10.33 7.18
C ASP A 20 -29.96 -9.80 7.60
N THR A 21 -29.96 -8.70 8.38
CA THR A 21 -31.18 -8.01 8.79
C THR A 21 -31.15 -6.50 8.47
N GLY A 22 -30.25 -6.04 7.59
CA GLY A 22 -30.28 -4.69 7.02
C GLY A 22 -31.33 -4.61 5.93
N GLY A 23 -32.43 -3.89 6.18
CA GLY A 23 -33.46 -3.63 5.17
C GLY A 23 -32.96 -2.60 4.14
N ASP A 24 -33.74 -2.38 3.06
CA ASP A 24 -33.48 -1.40 1.99
C ASP A 24 -33.07 -0.01 2.53
N ASP A 25 -33.55 0.38 3.74
CA ASP A 25 -33.23 1.64 4.40
C ASP A 25 -31.76 1.74 4.85
N ASP A 26 -31.13 0.63 5.29
CA ASP A 26 -29.73 0.61 5.71
C ASP A 26 -28.78 0.73 4.50
N GLU A 27 -29.11 0.11 3.37
CA GLU A 27 -28.34 0.19 2.13
C GLU A 27 -28.40 1.59 1.51
N GLU A 28 -29.58 2.24 1.57
CA GLU A 28 -29.76 3.63 1.13
C GLU A 28 -28.94 4.58 2.00
N THR A 29 -29.03 4.47 3.33
CA THR A 29 -28.26 5.30 4.27
C THR A 29 -26.75 5.11 4.14
N PHE A 30 -26.30 3.87 3.95
CA PHE A 30 -24.87 3.58 3.70
C PHE A 30 -24.39 4.27 2.41
N THR A 31 -25.18 4.20 1.34
CA THR A 31 -24.87 4.87 0.07
C THR A 31 -24.79 6.41 0.24
N GLU A 32 -25.70 7.01 0.99
CA GLU A 32 -25.67 8.45 1.30
C GLU A 32 -24.45 8.84 2.14
N LEU A 33 -24.07 7.99 3.10
CA LEU A 33 -22.85 8.18 3.91
C LEU A 33 -21.59 8.16 3.02
N LEU A 34 -21.49 7.21 2.11
CA LEU A 34 -20.36 7.13 1.19
C LEU A 34 -20.30 8.33 0.24
N ALA A 35 -21.45 8.81 -0.25
CA ALA A 35 -21.53 10.02 -1.06
C ALA A 35 -21.05 11.25 -0.28
N PHE A 36 -21.45 11.39 0.97
CA PHE A 36 -20.95 12.46 1.85
C PHE A 36 -19.43 12.39 2.04
N VAL A 37 -18.88 11.20 2.27
CA VAL A 37 -17.42 11.00 2.41
C VAL A 37 -16.69 11.37 1.11
N GLU A 38 -17.26 11.07 -0.04
CA GLU A 38 -16.66 11.42 -1.33
C GLU A 38 -16.73 12.93 -1.62
N GLU A 39 -17.88 13.53 -1.43
CA GLU A 39 -18.15 14.95 -1.79
C GLU A 39 -17.56 15.93 -0.78
N GLU A 40 -17.74 15.69 0.51
CA GLU A 40 -17.38 16.64 1.57
C GLU A 40 -15.99 16.37 2.16
N LEU A 41 -15.59 15.08 2.25
CA LEU A 41 -14.31 14.70 2.84
C LEU A 41 -13.24 14.40 1.77
N SER A 42 -13.58 14.49 0.48
CA SER A 42 -12.64 14.29 -0.65
C SER A 42 -11.93 12.94 -0.65
N PHE A 43 -12.61 11.88 -0.19
CA PHE A 43 -12.12 10.52 -0.27
C PHE A 43 -12.96 9.74 -1.30
N ALA A 44 -12.34 9.30 -2.38
CA ALA A 44 -13.01 8.65 -3.52
C ALA A 44 -13.52 7.24 -3.15
N THR A 45 -14.62 7.15 -2.41
CA THR A 45 -15.25 5.89 -1.99
C THR A 45 -15.61 5.01 -3.17
N SER A 46 -16.04 5.59 -4.28
CA SER A 46 -16.37 4.90 -5.54
C SER A 46 -15.25 4.05 -6.12
N HIS A 47 -14.00 4.26 -5.72
CA HIS A 47 -12.87 3.46 -6.18
C HIS A 47 -12.67 2.15 -5.42
N TYR A 48 -13.32 1.99 -4.27
CA TYR A 48 -13.16 0.84 -3.39
C TYR A 48 -14.34 -0.12 -3.50
N ASN A 49 -14.14 -1.38 -3.12
CA ASN A 49 -15.25 -2.31 -3.07
C ASN A 49 -16.11 -2.09 -1.81
N ASP A 50 -17.42 -2.26 -1.95
CA ASP A 50 -18.40 -1.97 -0.91
C ASP A 50 -18.14 -2.76 0.37
N SER A 51 -17.76 -4.02 0.27
CA SER A 51 -17.47 -4.86 1.44
C SER A 51 -16.24 -4.39 2.24
N TYR A 52 -15.29 -3.72 1.60
CA TYR A 52 -14.19 -3.06 2.31
C TYR A 52 -14.68 -1.82 3.06
N LEU A 53 -15.43 -0.95 2.37
CA LEU A 53 -15.97 0.28 2.94
C LEU A 53 -16.89 -0.02 4.11
N ASP A 54 -17.83 -0.94 3.92
CA ASP A 54 -18.77 -1.39 4.96
C ASP A 54 -18.03 -1.86 6.21
N ARG A 55 -17.06 -2.77 6.08
CA ARG A 55 -16.28 -3.25 7.21
C ARG A 55 -15.56 -2.14 7.97
N ARG A 56 -15.05 -1.11 7.26
CA ARG A 56 -14.36 0.03 7.87
C ARG A 56 -15.33 0.95 8.60
N VAL A 57 -16.47 1.27 7.98
CA VAL A 57 -17.54 2.07 8.58
C VAL A 57 -18.10 1.33 9.81
N SER A 58 -18.45 0.06 9.69
CA SER A 58 -18.94 -0.77 10.80
C SER A 58 -17.94 -0.85 11.96
N SER A 59 -16.64 -0.86 11.68
CA SER A 59 -15.61 -0.79 12.72
C SER A 59 -15.64 0.55 13.48
N ARG A 60 -15.89 1.67 12.78
CA ARG A 60 -16.05 2.97 13.42
C ARG A 60 -17.34 3.06 14.21
N MET A 61 -18.45 2.56 13.68
CA MET A 61 -19.73 2.49 14.39
C MET A 61 -19.59 1.79 15.74
N ARG A 62 -18.91 0.62 15.79
CA ARG A 62 -18.64 -0.08 17.06
C ARG A 62 -17.81 0.77 18.04
N ARG A 63 -16.82 1.51 17.57
CA ARG A 63 -15.98 2.37 18.43
C ARG A 63 -16.70 3.59 18.97
N THR A 64 -17.65 4.13 18.20
CA THR A 64 -18.48 5.28 18.57
C THR A 64 -19.79 4.88 19.25
N GLN A 65 -20.05 3.57 19.39
CA GLN A 65 -21.27 3.01 19.99
C GLN A 65 -22.56 3.41 19.23
N CYS A 66 -22.43 3.56 17.91
CA CYS A 66 -23.58 3.75 17.02
C CYS A 66 -24.08 2.38 16.54
N ASP A 67 -25.35 2.09 16.72
CA ASP A 67 -25.94 0.78 16.36
C ASP A 67 -26.47 0.74 14.92
N THR A 68 -26.70 1.91 14.28
CA THR A 68 -27.24 2.03 12.92
C THR A 68 -26.39 2.97 12.07
N TYR A 69 -26.42 2.81 10.74
CA TYR A 69 -25.77 3.73 9.80
C TYR A 69 -26.31 5.16 9.94
N GLU A 70 -27.62 5.32 10.19
CA GLU A 70 -28.25 6.63 10.39
C GLU A 70 -27.65 7.36 11.58
N SER A 71 -27.56 6.70 12.75
CA SER A 71 -26.98 7.30 13.96
C SER A 71 -25.49 7.65 13.78
N TYR A 72 -24.75 6.81 13.04
CA TYR A 72 -23.37 7.06 12.74
C TYR A 72 -23.18 8.21 11.74
N PHE A 73 -24.05 8.29 10.72
CA PHE A 73 -24.01 9.36 9.73
C PHE A 73 -24.34 10.73 10.34
N GLU A 74 -25.30 10.78 11.28
CA GLU A 74 -25.56 11.99 12.04
C GLU A 74 -24.35 12.45 12.87
N LEU A 75 -23.67 11.50 13.55
CA LEU A 75 -22.43 11.77 14.29
C LEU A 75 -21.34 12.30 13.36
N LEU A 76 -21.13 11.64 12.22
CA LEU A 76 -20.09 11.98 11.24
C LEU A 76 -20.28 13.40 10.70
N ARG A 77 -21.52 13.83 10.46
CA ARG A 77 -21.81 15.20 10.00
C ARG A 77 -21.50 16.27 11.04
N GLN A 78 -21.57 15.95 12.32
CA GLN A 78 -21.45 16.92 13.42
C GLN A 78 -20.03 16.99 14.00
N GLU A 79 -19.26 15.92 13.93
CA GLU A 79 -17.99 15.77 14.64
C GLU A 79 -16.78 15.68 13.68
N PRO A 80 -16.05 16.80 13.47
CA PRO A 80 -14.86 16.80 12.61
C PRO A 80 -13.80 15.78 13.02
N ALA A 81 -13.65 15.50 14.32
CA ALA A 81 -12.72 14.48 14.82
C ALA A 81 -13.09 13.08 14.36
N GLU A 82 -14.40 12.78 14.23
CA GLU A 82 -14.86 11.50 13.69
C GLU A 82 -14.66 11.42 12.17
N GLN A 83 -14.80 12.53 11.46
CA GLN A 83 -14.47 12.59 10.02
C GLN A 83 -13.01 12.23 9.77
N GLU A 84 -12.08 12.81 10.55
CA GLU A 84 -10.65 12.46 10.48
C GLU A 84 -10.40 11.00 10.80
N ALA A 85 -11.02 10.48 11.87
CA ALA A 85 -10.87 9.11 12.29
C ALA A 85 -11.46 8.10 11.28
N LEU A 86 -12.54 8.45 10.58
CA LEU A 86 -13.09 7.64 9.48
C LEU A 86 -12.15 7.65 8.29
N LEU A 87 -11.63 8.81 7.87
CA LEU A 87 -10.67 8.90 6.77
C LEU A 87 -9.40 8.09 7.04
N GLU A 88 -8.91 8.12 8.28
CA GLU A 88 -7.78 7.28 8.70
C GLU A 88 -8.14 5.78 8.61
N ALA A 89 -9.34 5.40 9.06
CA ALA A 89 -9.80 4.02 8.99
C ALA A 89 -10.02 3.53 7.55
N LEU A 90 -10.48 4.40 6.65
CA LEU A 90 -10.65 4.11 5.21
C LEU A 90 -9.33 4.08 4.45
N SER A 91 -8.29 4.71 4.98
CA SER A 91 -6.97 4.65 4.37
C SER A 91 -6.34 3.26 4.57
N ILE A 92 -5.75 2.70 3.51
CA ILE A 92 -5.12 1.38 3.57
C ILE A 92 -3.69 1.55 4.09
N ASN A 93 -3.54 1.72 5.41
CA ASN A 93 -2.24 2.00 6.02
C ASN A 93 -1.54 0.74 6.59
N VAL A 94 -2.09 -0.48 6.34
CA VAL A 94 -1.48 -1.73 6.82
C VAL A 94 -0.30 -2.12 5.94
N THR A 95 0.90 -1.78 6.39
CA THR A 95 2.16 -2.12 5.74
C THR A 95 3.18 -2.61 6.77
N GLY A 96 4.34 -3.07 6.32
CA GLY A 96 5.43 -3.54 7.17
C GLY A 96 6.72 -3.63 6.38
N PHE A 97 7.86 -3.54 7.10
CA PHE A 97 9.14 -3.82 6.49
C PHE A 97 9.20 -5.28 6.02
N PHE A 98 9.73 -5.51 4.84
CA PHE A 98 9.94 -6.83 4.25
C PHE A 98 8.71 -7.76 4.31
N ARG A 99 7.50 -7.20 4.24
CA ARG A 99 6.26 -7.96 4.27
C ARG A 99 6.25 -9.07 3.22
N ASN A 100 6.00 -10.34 3.64
CA ASN A 100 6.16 -11.56 2.85
C ASN A 100 7.62 -11.77 2.38
N PRO A 101 8.51 -12.25 3.25
CA PRO A 101 9.96 -12.34 3.00
C PRO A 101 10.36 -13.05 1.70
N ASP A 102 9.62 -14.07 1.30
CA ASP A 102 9.85 -14.80 0.06
C ASP A 102 9.74 -13.91 -1.20
N VAL A 103 8.85 -12.91 -1.18
CA VAL A 103 8.72 -11.94 -2.30
C VAL A 103 9.97 -11.05 -2.37
N TRP A 104 10.54 -10.69 -1.22
CA TRP A 104 11.74 -9.86 -1.16
C TRP A 104 12.98 -10.55 -1.72
N GLU A 105 13.10 -11.86 -1.57
CA GLU A 105 14.15 -12.65 -2.28
C GLU A 105 13.98 -12.58 -3.80
N GLY A 106 12.74 -12.61 -4.27
CA GLY A 106 12.44 -12.40 -5.68
C GLY A 106 12.79 -10.98 -6.15
N ILE A 107 12.47 -9.96 -5.36
CA ILE A 107 12.83 -8.57 -5.64
C ILE A 107 14.35 -8.39 -5.63
N ARG A 108 15.08 -9.00 -4.68
CA ARG A 108 16.55 -9.03 -4.64
C ARG A 108 17.13 -9.53 -5.96
N THR A 109 16.59 -10.64 -6.46
CA THR A 109 17.01 -11.22 -7.74
C THR A 109 16.75 -10.28 -8.93
N VAL A 110 15.63 -9.56 -8.92
CA VAL A 110 15.32 -8.57 -9.96
C VAL A 110 16.29 -7.37 -9.86
N LEU A 111 16.54 -6.83 -8.67
CA LEU A 111 17.45 -5.70 -8.47
C LEU A 111 18.88 -6.04 -8.89
N ARG A 112 19.41 -7.22 -8.53
CA ARG A 112 20.73 -7.70 -9.01
C ARG A 112 20.82 -7.70 -10.53
N ARG A 113 19.77 -8.17 -11.22
CA ARG A 113 19.72 -8.20 -12.68
C ARG A 113 19.70 -6.81 -13.30
N LEU A 114 19.01 -5.86 -12.65
CA LEU A 114 18.85 -4.49 -13.14
C LEU A 114 20.11 -3.65 -12.89
N SER A 115 20.74 -3.76 -11.72
CA SER A 115 21.89 -2.93 -11.29
C SER A 115 23.14 -3.09 -12.19
N GLY A 116 23.27 -4.21 -12.88
CA GLY A 116 24.39 -4.43 -13.82
C GLY A 116 24.34 -3.58 -15.10
N ASN A 117 23.27 -2.82 -15.35
CA ASN A 117 23.02 -2.10 -16.61
C ASN A 117 22.91 -0.57 -16.45
N GLY A 118 23.33 0.00 -15.32
CA GLY A 118 23.27 1.44 -15.03
C GLY A 118 22.22 1.79 -13.98
N PRO A 119 21.78 3.06 -13.89
CA PRO A 119 20.85 3.51 -12.87
C PRO A 119 19.52 2.79 -12.92
N VAL A 120 19.08 2.30 -11.76
CA VAL A 120 17.82 1.56 -11.56
C VAL A 120 16.79 2.47 -10.91
N ARG A 121 15.68 2.71 -11.60
CA ARG A 121 14.56 3.49 -11.09
C ARG A 121 13.45 2.56 -10.63
N VAL A 122 13.18 2.58 -9.33
CA VAL A 122 12.14 1.78 -8.68
C VAL A 122 10.99 2.68 -8.27
N TRP A 123 9.77 2.23 -8.49
CA TRP A 123 8.56 2.88 -8.01
C TRP A 123 7.79 1.95 -7.09
N SER A 124 7.65 2.34 -5.81
CA SER A 124 6.71 1.73 -4.88
C SER A 124 5.42 2.55 -4.93
N ALA A 125 4.41 2.00 -5.57
CA ALA A 125 3.11 2.62 -5.79
C ALA A 125 2.13 2.20 -4.70
N ALA A 126 1.41 3.16 -4.10
CA ALA A 126 0.61 3.00 -2.90
C ALA A 126 1.46 2.50 -1.71
N CYS A 127 2.48 3.28 -1.38
CA CYS A 127 3.54 2.89 -0.43
C CYS A 127 3.16 3.09 1.05
N ALA A 128 1.97 3.62 1.34
CA ALA A 128 1.53 3.99 2.68
C ALA A 128 2.59 4.84 3.43
N ASP A 129 2.97 4.45 4.63
CA ASP A 129 3.93 5.15 5.49
C ASP A 129 5.41 4.98 5.12
N GLY A 130 5.72 4.41 3.96
CA GLY A 130 7.07 4.35 3.40
C GLY A 130 7.90 3.13 3.79
N ARG A 131 7.40 2.19 4.58
CA ARG A 131 8.16 0.97 4.95
C ARG A 131 8.55 0.13 3.73
N GLU A 132 7.72 0.04 2.69
CA GLU A 132 8.07 -0.69 1.45
C GLU A 132 9.19 0.02 0.64
N PRO A 133 9.14 1.33 0.34
CA PRO A 133 10.27 2.05 -0.27
C PRO A 133 11.59 1.94 0.51
N TYR A 134 11.52 2.04 1.84
CA TYR A 134 12.73 1.87 2.65
C TYR A 134 13.24 0.43 2.65
N SER A 135 12.37 -0.57 2.62
CA SER A 135 12.78 -1.96 2.45
C SER A 135 13.50 -2.18 1.11
N LEU A 136 13.05 -1.54 0.02
CA LEU A 136 13.72 -1.56 -1.28
C LEU A 136 15.13 -0.95 -1.22
N ALA A 137 15.26 0.20 -0.57
CA ALA A 137 16.54 0.87 -0.40
C ALA A 137 17.49 0.07 0.50
N MET A 138 17.02 -0.38 1.68
CA MET A 138 17.82 -1.22 2.58
C MET A 138 18.28 -2.51 1.91
N LEU A 139 17.43 -3.15 1.11
CA LEU A 139 17.77 -4.35 0.35
C LEU A 139 18.92 -4.07 -0.64
N ALA A 140 18.92 -2.91 -1.28
CA ALA A 140 20.00 -2.53 -2.19
C ALA A 140 21.31 -2.28 -1.45
N HIS A 141 21.28 -1.70 -0.24
CA HIS A 141 22.45 -1.50 0.60
C HIS A 141 23.00 -2.80 1.23
N ASP A 142 22.10 -3.76 1.50
CA ASP A 142 22.46 -5.02 2.15
C ASP A 142 23.12 -6.02 1.19
N ASP A 143 22.83 -5.90 -0.09
CA ASP A 143 23.24 -6.85 -1.10
C ASP A 143 24.53 -6.41 -1.83
N PRO A 144 25.67 -7.10 -1.64
CA PRO A 144 26.94 -6.71 -2.24
C PRO A 144 26.98 -6.87 -3.77
N GLU A 145 26.01 -7.53 -4.39
CA GLU A 145 25.88 -7.63 -5.85
C GLU A 145 25.07 -6.48 -6.45
N ILE A 146 24.56 -5.54 -5.61
CA ILE A 146 23.79 -4.37 -6.03
C ILE A 146 24.61 -3.12 -5.74
N ASP A 147 24.81 -2.27 -6.74
CA ASP A 147 25.36 -0.93 -6.54
C ASP A 147 24.24 -0.04 -5.99
N GLU A 148 24.21 0.13 -4.66
CA GLU A 148 23.20 0.92 -3.96
C GLU A 148 23.13 2.37 -4.45
N SER A 149 24.27 2.93 -4.85
CA SER A 149 24.35 4.30 -5.37
C SER A 149 23.61 4.49 -6.70
N SER A 150 23.37 3.40 -7.41
CA SER A 150 22.63 3.38 -8.68
C SER A 150 21.11 3.19 -8.51
N VAL A 151 20.62 2.83 -7.30
CA VAL A 151 19.22 2.54 -7.06
C VAL A 151 18.47 3.76 -6.54
N TYR A 152 17.43 4.18 -7.25
CA TYR A 152 16.59 5.33 -6.89
C TYR A 152 15.14 4.87 -6.71
N VAL A 153 14.61 5.03 -5.50
CA VAL A 153 13.26 4.61 -5.13
C VAL A 153 12.34 5.82 -5.03
N LEU A 154 11.23 5.79 -5.76
CA LEU A 154 10.12 6.72 -5.60
C LEU A 154 8.98 5.99 -4.87
N GLY A 155 8.62 6.43 -3.67
CA GLY A 155 7.41 6.05 -2.97
C GLY A 155 6.28 7.02 -3.29
N THR A 156 5.09 6.50 -3.61
CA THR A 156 3.91 7.36 -3.79
C THR A 156 2.69 6.77 -3.11
N ASP A 157 1.88 7.67 -2.56
CA ASP A 157 0.58 7.34 -1.97
C ASP A 157 -0.39 8.50 -2.17
N ILE A 158 -1.68 8.25 -2.00
CA ILE A 158 -2.71 9.29 -1.99
C ILE A 158 -2.80 9.97 -0.61
N SER A 159 -2.47 9.24 0.45
CA SER A 159 -2.54 9.70 1.84
C SER A 159 -1.39 10.63 2.18
N GLN A 160 -1.68 11.90 2.36
CA GLN A 160 -0.68 12.89 2.75
C GLN A 160 -0.13 12.63 4.17
N PRO A 161 -0.94 12.26 5.18
CA PRO A 161 -0.41 11.90 6.51
C PRO A 161 0.55 10.71 6.48
N ALA A 162 0.24 9.66 5.70
CA ALA A 162 1.12 8.52 5.53
C ALA A 162 2.47 8.93 4.90
N LEU A 163 2.43 9.81 3.90
CA LEU A 163 3.65 10.34 3.27
C LEU A 163 4.47 11.26 4.20
N GLU A 164 3.84 11.92 5.17
CA GLU A 164 4.55 12.68 6.19
C GLU A 164 5.33 11.75 7.12
N THR A 165 4.70 10.68 7.62
CA THR A 165 5.38 9.62 8.36
C THR A 165 6.54 9.01 7.56
N ALA A 166 6.30 8.73 6.26
CA ALA A 166 7.32 8.23 5.36
C ALA A 166 8.54 9.17 5.24
N ARG A 167 8.30 10.49 5.13
CA ARG A 167 9.38 11.49 5.06
C ARG A 167 10.14 11.64 6.36
N GLU A 168 9.48 11.51 7.51
CA GLU A 168 10.12 11.50 8.82
C GLU A 168 11.03 10.28 8.96
N GLY A 169 10.60 9.13 8.45
CA GLY A 169 11.33 7.88 8.48
C GLY A 169 11.57 7.38 9.91
N VAL A 170 10.60 7.61 10.80
CA VAL A 170 10.62 7.15 12.20
C VAL A 170 9.39 6.31 12.46
N TYR A 171 9.61 5.11 12.97
CA TYR A 171 8.54 4.15 13.24
C TYR A 171 8.59 3.72 14.69
N GLU A 172 7.43 3.62 15.33
CA GLU A 172 7.34 3.22 16.72
C GLU A 172 6.89 1.76 16.81
N GLU A 173 7.66 0.97 17.58
CA GLU A 173 7.28 -0.38 17.94
C GLU A 173 6.07 -0.37 18.89
N SER A 174 5.14 -1.28 18.70
CA SER A 174 3.96 -1.42 19.54
C SER A 174 3.74 -2.88 19.95
N ARG A 175 2.71 -3.15 20.73
CA ARG A 175 2.35 -4.53 21.10
C ARG A 175 1.95 -5.39 19.90
N THR A 176 1.47 -4.75 18.83
CA THR A 176 0.98 -5.40 17.60
C THR A 176 1.95 -5.25 16.43
N ILE A 177 3.02 -4.47 16.59
CA ILE A 177 4.04 -4.22 15.57
C ILE A 177 5.40 -4.53 16.16
N ASP A 178 5.97 -5.66 15.80
CA ASP A 178 7.34 -6.07 16.10
C ASP A 178 8.25 -5.65 14.95
N LEU A 179 8.98 -4.55 15.14
CA LEU A 179 9.87 -4.01 14.11
C LEU A 179 11.17 -4.81 14.00
N ASP A 180 11.65 -5.41 15.11
CA ASP A 180 12.80 -6.30 15.07
C ASP A 180 12.50 -7.54 14.22
N GLU A 181 11.31 -8.14 14.37
CA GLU A 181 10.87 -9.27 13.54
C GLU A 181 10.77 -8.87 12.06
N GLN A 182 10.14 -7.74 11.76
CA GLN A 182 10.01 -7.27 10.38
C GLN A 182 11.36 -7.00 9.70
N LEU A 183 12.32 -6.44 10.43
CA LEU A 183 13.65 -6.10 9.93
C LEU A 183 14.62 -7.29 9.92
N SER A 184 14.28 -8.40 10.57
CA SER A 184 15.10 -9.62 10.63
C SER A 184 15.36 -10.29 9.29
N PHE A 185 14.71 -9.81 8.22
CA PHE A 185 15.02 -10.20 6.83
C PHE A 185 16.45 -9.82 6.42
N LEU A 186 17.01 -8.76 6.99
CA LEU A 186 18.37 -8.31 6.77
C LEU A 186 19.32 -8.98 7.76
N ASP A 187 20.55 -9.29 7.36
CA ASP A 187 21.56 -9.92 8.22
C ASP A 187 21.91 -9.05 9.42
N ASP A 188 22.02 -7.72 9.20
CA ASP A 188 22.29 -6.74 10.26
C ASP A 188 21.55 -5.43 9.95
N TYR A 189 20.26 -5.37 10.25
CA TYR A 189 19.44 -4.20 9.98
C TYR A 189 19.89 -2.94 10.74
N ARG A 190 20.64 -3.10 11.87
CA ARG A 190 21.15 -1.95 12.65
C ARG A 190 22.18 -1.10 11.91
N ARG A 191 22.63 -1.55 10.76
CA ARG A 191 23.41 -0.72 9.82
C ARG A 191 22.57 0.32 9.09
N TYR A 192 21.27 0.11 9.02
CA TYR A 192 20.32 0.88 8.20
C TYR A 192 19.24 1.57 9.04
N VAL A 193 19.15 1.22 10.32
CA VAL A 193 18.12 1.71 11.24
C VAL A 193 18.73 1.98 12.61
N ASP A 194 18.65 3.24 13.06
CA ASP A 194 19.00 3.65 14.42
C ASP A 194 17.83 3.36 15.36
N VAL A 195 18.10 2.64 16.45
CA VAL A 195 17.08 2.24 17.42
C VAL A 195 17.29 3.01 18.72
N ASP A 196 16.28 3.78 19.13
CA ASP A 196 16.25 4.50 20.42
C ASP A 196 14.94 4.18 21.15
N GLY A 197 15.04 3.28 22.13
CA GLY A 197 13.89 2.75 22.85
C GLY A 197 12.95 2.00 21.91
N ARG A 198 11.74 2.54 21.73
CA ARG A 198 10.73 2.00 20.81
C ARG A 198 10.75 2.65 19.42
N ASN A 199 11.62 3.64 19.20
CA ASN A 199 11.69 4.37 17.95
C ASN A 199 12.78 3.79 17.06
N TYR A 200 12.41 3.52 15.82
CA TYR A 200 13.25 3.00 14.74
C TYR A 200 13.36 4.08 13.66
N ARG A 201 14.53 4.69 13.53
CA ARG A 201 14.81 5.75 12.56
C ARG A 201 15.63 5.22 11.40
N ILE A 202 15.16 5.40 10.20
CA ILE A 202 15.92 5.03 8.99
C ILE A 202 17.17 5.90 8.87
N ALA A 203 18.31 5.26 8.67
CA ALA A 203 19.61 5.92 8.52
C ALA A 203 19.63 6.87 7.30
N ASP A 204 20.36 7.97 7.42
CA ASP A 204 20.40 9.02 6.39
C ASP A 204 20.89 8.50 5.04
N ASP A 205 21.86 7.59 5.01
CA ASP A 205 22.38 6.98 3.79
C ASP A 205 21.25 6.25 3.01
N VAL A 206 20.42 5.47 3.69
CA VAL A 206 19.25 4.81 3.08
C VAL A 206 18.24 5.83 2.57
N ARG A 207 17.97 6.88 3.35
CA ARG A 207 17.02 7.94 3.00
C ARG A 207 17.42 8.72 1.75
N THR A 208 18.71 8.82 1.44
CA THR A 208 19.18 9.53 0.23
C THR A 208 18.68 8.88 -1.07
N ASN A 209 18.45 7.59 -1.06
CA ASN A 209 17.96 6.81 -2.21
C ASN A 209 16.45 6.87 -2.41
N VAL A 210 15.70 7.43 -1.43
CA VAL A 210 14.23 7.40 -1.43
C VAL A 210 13.66 8.81 -1.55
N ARG A 211 12.61 8.95 -2.35
CA ARG A 211 11.81 10.18 -2.46
C ARG A 211 10.33 9.84 -2.33
N PHE A 212 9.55 10.75 -1.74
CA PHE A 212 8.11 10.57 -1.55
C PHE A 212 7.32 11.68 -2.24
N GLN A 213 6.25 11.28 -2.94
CA GLN A 213 5.36 12.18 -3.66
C GLN A 213 3.92 11.71 -3.54
N ARG A 214 2.97 12.65 -3.39
CA ARG A 214 1.55 12.31 -3.55
C ARG A 214 1.29 11.95 -5.01
N HIS A 215 0.55 10.87 -5.23
CA HIS A 215 0.13 10.42 -6.56
C HIS A 215 -1.11 9.52 -6.44
N ASP A 216 -2.12 9.87 -7.20
CA ASP A 216 -3.34 9.09 -7.38
C ASP A 216 -3.18 8.19 -8.62
N LEU A 217 -3.18 6.88 -8.41
CA LEU A 217 -3.02 5.90 -9.49
C LEU A 217 -4.16 5.88 -10.50
N ILE A 218 -5.33 6.44 -10.13
CA ILE A 218 -6.54 6.44 -10.95
C ILE A 218 -6.64 7.75 -11.72
N ASN A 219 -6.43 8.87 -11.05
CA ASN A 219 -6.75 10.20 -11.57
C ASN A 219 -5.54 10.97 -12.10
N ASP A 220 -4.32 10.68 -11.61
CA ASP A 220 -3.13 11.40 -12.04
C ASP A 220 -2.52 10.77 -13.32
N GLU A 221 -1.78 11.60 -14.06
CA GLU A 221 -1.06 11.15 -15.24
C GLU A 221 -0.03 10.06 -14.90
N PRO A 222 0.12 9.04 -15.77
CA PRO A 222 1.08 7.97 -15.55
C PRO A 222 2.51 8.51 -15.40
N LYS A 223 3.22 8.02 -14.41
CA LYS A 223 4.67 8.24 -14.31
C LYS A 223 5.40 7.49 -15.44
N SER A 224 6.69 7.68 -15.61
CA SER A 224 7.43 7.04 -16.69
C SER A 224 8.87 6.69 -16.34
N GLY A 225 9.41 5.71 -17.05
CA GLY A 225 10.83 5.39 -17.05
C GLY A 225 11.30 4.58 -15.85
N PHE A 226 10.45 3.72 -15.29
CA PHE A 226 10.81 2.81 -14.20
C PHE A 226 11.26 1.45 -14.73
N ASP A 227 12.27 0.91 -14.07
CA ASP A 227 12.80 -0.43 -14.34
C ASP A 227 12.07 -1.49 -13.50
N LEU A 228 11.58 -1.09 -12.33
CA LEU A 228 10.78 -1.92 -11.42
C LEU A 228 9.63 -1.07 -10.84
N VAL A 229 8.43 -1.62 -10.88
CA VAL A 229 7.27 -1.10 -10.12
C VAL A 229 6.84 -2.16 -9.12
N VAL A 230 6.70 -1.76 -7.86
CA VAL A 230 6.14 -2.57 -6.77
C VAL A 230 4.82 -1.91 -6.38
N CYS A 231 3.70 -2.64 -6.54
CA CYS A 231 2.36 -2.19 -6.16
C CYS A 231 1.65 -3.36 -5.50
N ARG A 232 1.74 -3.46 -4.19
CA ARG A 232 1.36 -4.65 -3.44
C ARG A 232 0.26 -4.37 -2.42
N ASN A 233 -0.66 -5.31 -2.31
CA ASN A 233 -1.72 -5.30 -1.31
C ASN A 233 -2.67 -4.08 -1.41
N LEU A 234 -2.86 -3.56 -2.62
CA LEU A 234 -3.79 -2.49 -2.94
C LEU A 234 -5.03 -3.02 -3.67
N PHE A 235 -4.81 -3.84 -4.71
CA PHE A 235 -5.90 -4.26 -5.61
C PHE A 235 -6.95 -5.13 -4.94
N ILE A 236 -6.66 -5.76 -3.80
CA ILE A 236 -7.66 -6.52 -3.03
C ILE A 236 -8.78 -5.64 -2.48
N TYR A 237 -8.57 -4.33 -2.36
CA TYR A 237 -9.52 -3.36 -1.84
C TYR A 237 -10.20 -2.52 -2.91
N ILE A 238 -9.65 -2.49 -4.12
CA ILE A 238 -10.11 -1.67 -5.23
C ILE A 238 -11.25 -2.38 -5.98
N ASP A 239 -12.25 -1.61 -6.41
CA ASP A 239 -13.29 -2.13 -7.28
C ASP A 239 -12.73 -2.60 -8.63
N ASN A 240 -13.32 -3.66 -9.18
CA ASN A 240 -12.84 -4.28 -10.41
C ASN A 240 -12.85 -3.34 -11.63
N ALA A 241 -13.74 -2.34 -11.65
CA ALA A 241 -13.83 -1.35 -12.72
C ALA A 241 -12.54 -0.51 -12.81
N TYR A 242 -11.90 -0.22 -11.67
CA TYR A 242 -10.71 0.62 -11.59
C TYR A 242 -9.39 -0.15 -11.66
N LYS A 243 -9.36 -1.44 -11.27
CA LYS A 243 -8.14 -2.28 -11.33
C LYS A 243 -7.46 -2.25 -12.68
N ARG A 244 -8.26 -2.26 -13.73
CA ARG A 244 -7.74 -2.24 -15.09
C ARG A 244 -6.99 -0.94 -15.38
N SER A 245 -7.60 0.22 -15.15
CA SER A 245 -6.99 1.53 -15.45
C SER A 245 -5.72 1.75 -14.63
N MET A 246 -5.71 1.34 -13.37
CA MET A 246 -4.52 1.40 -12.52
C MET A 246 -3.38 0.54 -13.06
N LEU A 247 -3.64 -0.69 -13.48
CA LEU A 247 -2.62 -1.58 -14.07
C LEU A 247 -2.15 -1.08 -15.44
N GLU A 248 -3.01 -0.44 -16.24
CA GLU A 248 -2.61 0.23 -17.48
C GLU A 248 -1.70 1.44 -17.20
N THR A 249 -1.99 2.22 -16.15
CA THR A 249 -1.14 3.32 -15.66
C THR A 249 0.24 2.80 -15.25
N ILE A 250 0.29 1.71 -14.49
CA ILE A 250 1.54 1.05 -14.11
C ILE A 250 2.29 0.52 -15.33
N ALA A 251 1.60 -0.14 -16.26
CA ALA A 251 2.22 -0.65 -17.48
C ALA A 251 2.87 0.45 -18.31
N ARG A 252 2.21 1.61 -18.43
CA ARG A 252 2.76 2.79 -19.14
C ARG A 252 3.97 3.38 -18.42
N SER A 253 4.02 3.28 -17.11
CA SER A 253 5.12 3.80 -16.29
C SER A 253 6.42 3.00 -16.42
N LEU A 254 6.31 1.72 -16.74
CA LEU A 254 7.45 0.82 -16.92
C LEU A 254 8.16 1.06 -18.25
N ARG A 255 9.50 0.94 -18.24
CA ARG A 255 10.30 0.78 -19.46
C ARG A 255 9.98 -0.55 -20.14
N SER A 256 10.37 -0.70 -21.42
CA SER A 256 10.37 -2.01 -22.10
C SER A 256 11.17 -3.00 -21.27
N SER A 257 10.63 -4.20 -21.09
CA SER A 257 11.22 -5.24 -20.24
C SER A 257 11.38 -4.90 -18.75
N GLY A 258 10.76 -3.83 -18.26
CA GLY A 258 10.68 -3.50 -16.83
C GLY A 258 9.83 -4.50 -16.05
N TYR A 259 10.03 -4.57 -14.74
CA TYR A 259 9.39 -5.56 -13.87
C TYR A 259 8.23 -4.95 -13.08
N LEU A 260 7.19 -5.75 -12.86
CA LEU A 260 6.08 -5.46 -11.97
C LEU A 260 5.99 -6.53 -10.88
N VAL A 261 5.85 -6.10 -9.63
CA VAL A 261 5.56 -6.98 -8.48
C VAL A 261 4.24 -6.53 -7.87
N ILE A 262 3.29 -7.47 -7.74
CA ILE A 262 2.01 -7.23 -7.06
C ILE A 262 1.89 -8.12 -5.82
N GLY A 263 0.84 -7.91 -5.02
CA GLY A 263 0.61 -8.70 -3.81
C GLY A 263 0.28 -10.17 -4.10
N LYS A 264 0.61 -11.07 -3.18
CA LYS A 264 0.44 -12.53 -3.34
C LYS A 264 -1.00 -12.98 -3.62
N ALA A 265 -1.96 -12.26 -3.04
CA ALA A 265 -3.40 -12.51 -3.25
C ALA A 265 -3.96 -11.81 -4.50
N GLU A 266 -3.14 -11.08 -5.23
CA GLU A 266 -3.56 -10.25 -6.37
C GLU A 266 -3.27 -10.95 -7.70
N THR A 267 -4.00 -10.57 -8.73
CA THR A 267 -3.84 -11.14 -10.07
C THR A 267 -3.99 -10.05 -11.13
N ILE A 268 -3.28 -10.22 -12.24
CA ILE A 268 -3.45 -9.38 -13.43
C ILE A 268 -4.73 -9.86 -14.15
N PRO A 269 -5.69 -8.96 -14.46
CA PRO A 269 -6.89 -9.29 -15.21
C PRO A 269 -6.57 -9.93 -16.56
N PRO A 270 -7.40 -10.87 -17.05
CA PRO A 270 -7.13 -11.63 -18.28
C PRO A 270 -6.84 -10.75 -19.51
N ASN A 271 -7.52 -9.62 -19.64
CA ASN A 271 -7.36 -8.67 -20.75
C ASN A 271 -6.04 -7.87 -20.72
N LEU A 272 -5.28 -7.91 -19.62
CA LEU A 272 -3.96 -7.30 -19.49
C LEU A 272 -2.82 -8.32 -19.42
N GLN A 273 -3.12 -9.62 -19.40
CA GLN A 273 -2.09 -10.66 -19.31
C GLN A 273 -1.11 -10.63 -20.48
N SER A 274 -1.54 -10.21 -21.67
CA SER A 274 -0.65 -10.06 -22.83
C SER A 274 0.38 -8.94 -22.68
N ALA A 275 0.13 -7.96 -21.80
CA ALA A 275 1.08 -6.88 -21.51
C ALA A 275 2.20 -7.29 -20.56
N PHE A 276 2.07 -8.44 -19.89
CA PHE A 276 2.98 -8.89 -18.85
C PHE A 276 3.31 -10.37 -18.97
N ALA A 277 4.59 -10.69 -19.17
CA ALA A 277 5.10 -12.06 -19.11
C ALA A 277 5.32 -12.45 -17.64
N VAL A 278 4.79 -13.60 -17.23
CA VAL A 278 5.04 -14.17 -15.90
C VAL A 278 6.51 -14.55 -15.78
N ARG A 279 7.21 -14.05 -14.77
CA ARG A 279 8.60 -14.42 -14.46
C ARG A 279 8.67 -15.35 -13.26
N GLU A 280 7.91 -15.04 -12.20
CA GLU A 280 7.78 -15.91 -11.03
C GLU A 280 6.32 -15.87 -10.54
N ALA A 281 5.55 -16.89 -10.91
CA ALA A 281 4.12 -16.94 -10.67
C ALA A 281 3.77 -16.93 -9.16
N ARG A 282 4.54 -17.67 -8.35
CA ARG A 282 4.32 -17.79 -6.90
C ARG A 282 4.57 -16.48 -6.17
N LEU A 283 5.52 -15.67 -6.63
CA LEU A 283 5.91 -14.39 -6.04
C LEU A 283 5.20 -13.20 -6.69
N ARG A 284 4.35 -13.44 -7.70
CA ARG A 284 3.65 -12.40 -8.47
C ARG A 284 4.60 -11.40 -9.12
N ILE A 285 5.72 -11.90 -9.66
CA ILE A 285 6.68 -11.10 -10.41
C ILE A 285 6.43 -11.28 -11.91
N TYR A 286 6.23 -10.17 -12.57
CA TYR A 286 5.95 -10.08 -13.99
C TYR A 286 6.97 -9.20 -14.69
N GLN A 287 7.10 -9.33 -15.99
CA GLN A 287 7.90 -8.44 -16.82
C GLN A 287 7.02 -7.86 -17.91
N ARG A 288 7.13 -6.56 -18.15
CA ARG A 288 6.43 -5.92 -19.27
C ARG A 288 6.85 -6.59 -20.56
N ALA A 289 5.87 -7.06 -21.34
CA ALA A 289 6.10 -7.61 -22.66
C ALA A 289 6.68 -6.52 -23.57
N GLU A 290 7.64 -6.88 -24.43
CA GLU A 290 8.10 -5.98 -25.47
C GLU A 290 6.92 -5.71 -26.41
N SER A 291 6.64 -4.42 -26.69
CA SER A 291 5.74 -4.09 -27.78
C SER A 291 6.36 -4.73 -29.03
N SER A 292 5.74 -5.75 -29.60
CA SER A 292 6.07 -6.14 -30.97
C SER A 292 5.85 -4.90 -31.83
N ALA A 293 6.95 -4.29 -32.25
CA ALA A 293 6.93 -3.27 -33.29
C ALA A 293 6.44 -3.95 -34.56
N THR A 294 5.14 -4.03 -34.72
CA THR A 294 4.48 -4.36 -35.96
C THR A 294 3.34 -3.37 -36.06
N ASP A 295 3.63 -2.18 -36.66
CA ASP A 295 2.85 -1.81 -37.81
C ASP A 295 3.47 -0.58 -38.46
N GLN A 296 3.72 -0.79 -39.71
CA GLN A 296 4.02 0.18 -40.76
C GLN A 296 2.78 1.00 -41.07
#